data_b90e0d899e2fb6ac6b9cc349f18106d2
#
_entry.id   b90e0d899e2fb6ac6b9cc349f18106d2
#
_cell.length_a   1.000
_cell.length_b   1.000
_cell.length_c   1.000
_cell.angle_alpha   90.00
_cell.angle_beta   90.00
_cell.angle_gamma   90.00
#
_symmetry.space_group_name_H-M   'P 1'
#
loop_
_entity.id
_entity.type
_entity.pdbx_description
1 polymer ?
#
loop_
_entity_poly.entity_id
_entity_poly.type
_entity_poly.pdbx_seq_one_letter_code
_entity_poly.pdbx_strand_id
1 'polypeptide(L)'
;MIMVLDVDRVEADLTRGVITCPRCAGSLRPWSWASPRQIRQLDGSTRLVRPRRARCASCRSTQVLLPAGCLPRCGDATEVVGAALVAKARGRGYRSIAAQLHRPPATVRRWPRRARGRHLQWLRRQGVDHTFRLDPDLLADLPAETSDLADALTALAAAVHAWRRRFNRPAEAWPLIGVFTRGRLLLPAPAS
;
A
#
# COMPACT_ATOMS: atom_id res chain seq x y z
N MET A 1 -6.38 -6.54 9.43
CA MET A 1 -5.01 -6.35 8.94
C MET A 1 -4.70 -4.86 8.96
N ILE A 2 -3.53 -4.49 9.40
CA ILE A 2 -3.04 -3.11 9.55
C ILE A 2 -1.72 -3.00 8.79
N MET A 3 -1.55 -1.93 8.02
CA MET A 3 -0.28 -1.62 7.36
C MET A 3 0.60 -0.82 8.31
N VAL A 4 1.87 -1.19 8.42
CA VAL A 4 2.84 -0.52 9.30
C VAL A 4 4.02 0.00 8.49
N LEU A 5 4.35 1.29 8.66
CA LEU A 5 5.49 1.92 7.98
C LEU A 5 6.81 1.56 8.66
N ASP A 6 6.83 1.69 9.97
CA ASP A 6 8.02 1.45 10.79
C ASP A 6 7.87 0.12 11.52
N VAL A 7 8.56 -0.90 11.00
CA VAL A 7 8.48 -2.27 11.54
C VAL A 7 9.19 -2.38 12.88
N ASP A 8 10.25 -1.59 13.10
CA ASP A 8 11.08 -1.66 14.30
C ASP A 8 10.35 -1.10 15.52
N ARG A 9 9.40 -0.19 15.30
CA ARG A 9 8.57 0.38 16.38
C ARG A 9 7.37 -0.46 16.77
N VAL A 10 7.00 -1.47 15.98
CA VAL A 10 5.77 -2.25 16.18
C VAL A 10 5.65 -2.83 17.60
N GLU A 11 6.72 -3.42 18.13
CA GLU A 11 6.68 -4.02 19.48
C GLU A 11 6.45 -2.96 20.57
N ALA A 12 7.17 -1.84 20.49
CA ALA A 12 7.01 -0.74 21.43
C ALA A 12 5.59 -0.14 21.34
N ASP A 13 5.06 0.05 20.13
CA ASP A 13 3.74 0.62 19.91
C ASP A 13 2.61 -0.33 20.36
N LEU A 14 2.77 -1.63 20.19
CA LEU A 14 1.84 -2.64 20.74
C LEU A 14 1.88 -2.67 22.27
N THR A 15 3.08 -2.64 22.87
CA THR A 15 3.24 -2.65 24.33
C THR A 15 2.61 -1.42 24.96
N ARG A 16 2.80 -0.24 24.36
CA ARG A 16 2.19 1.03 24.80
C ARG A 16 0.69 1.12 24.48
N GLY A 17 0.14 0.22 23.66
CA GLY A 17 -1.26 0.24 23.25
C GLY A 17 -1.62 1.37 22.28
N VAL A 18 -0.62 1.91 21.55
CA VAL A 18 -0.81 2.99 20.56
C VAL A 18 -1.55 2.49 19.33
N ILE A 19 -1.34 1.21 18.95
CA ILE A 19 -2.01 0.64 17.78
C ILE A 19 -3.42 0.20 18.19
N THR A 20 -4.42 0.75 17.51
CA THR A 20 -5.84 0.50 17.81
C THR A 20 -6.46 -0.56 16.90
N CYS A 21 -7.48 -1.23 17.39
CA CYS A 21 -8.23 -2.23 16.66
C CYS A 21 -9.17 -1.56 15.63
N PRO A 22 -9.13 -1.94 14.34
CA PRO A 22 -10.01 -1.34 13.32
C PRO A 22 -11.49 -1.73 13.47
N ARG A 23 -11.83 -2.66 14.39
CA ARG A 23 -13.23 -3.07 14.62
C ARG A 23 -13.91 -2.33 15.76
N CYS A 24 -13.15 -2.00 16.85
CA CYS A 24 -13.75 -1.44 18.07
C CYS A 24 -12.90 -0.34 18.70
N ALA A 25 -11.85 0.13 18.02
CA ALA A 25 -10.89 1.11 18.50
C ALA A 25 -10.15 0.74 19.81
N GLY A 26 -10.38 -0.42 20.40
CA GLY A 26 -9.66 -0.90 21.59
C GLY A 26 -8.19 -1.16 21.29
N SER A 27 -7.32 -1.14 22.32
CA SER A 27 -5.89 -1.34 22.18
C SER A 27 -5.55 -2.75 21.66
N LEU A 28 -4.60 -2.82 20.73
CA LEU A 28 -4.00 -4.08 20.31
C LEU A 28 -2.78 -4.42 21.18
N ARG A 29 -2.65 -5.68 21.54
CA ARG A 29 -1.54 -6.22 22.33
C ARG A 29 -0.76 -7.27 21.52
N PRO A 30 0.54 -7.45 21.79
CA PRO A 30 1.34 -8.51 21.18
C PRO A 30 0.67 -9.87 21.36
N TRP A 31 0.62 -10.68 20.29
CA TRP A 31 -0.01 -12.00 20.35
C TRP A 31 0.90 -13.11 19.83
N SER A 32 1.16 -13.15 18.52
CA SER A 32 1.96 -14.17 17.86
C SER A 32 2.60 -13.63 16.60
N TRP A 33 3.22 -14.47 15.80
CA TRP A 33 3.76 -14.14 14.48
C TRP A 33 2.98 -14.87 13.39
N ALA A 34 2.83 -14.21 12.24
CA ALA A 34 2.32 -14.87 11.05
C ALA A 34 3.42 -15.76 10.43
N SER A 35 3.01 -16.66 9.54
CA SER A 35 3.97 -17.44 8.78
C SER A 35 4.93 -16.54 8.00
N PRO A 36 6.23 -16.86 7.98
CA PRO A 36 7.20 -16.12 7.20
C PRO A 36 6.88 -16.25 5.71
N ARG A 37 7.22 -15.23 4.94
CA ARG A 37 7.02 -15.21 3.50
C ARG A 37 8.16 -14.47 2.81
N GLN A 38 8.53 -14.95 1.64
CA GLN A 38 9.52 -14.32 0.79
C GLN A 38 8.86 -13.22 -0.04
N ILE A 39 9.47 -12.04 -0.08
CA ILE A 39 9.03 -10.88 -0.84
C ILE A 39 10.15 -10.46 -1.80
N ARG A 40 9.90 -10.58 -3.10
CA ARG A 40 10.84 -10.20 -4.16
C ARG A 40 10.87 -8.68 -4.29
N GLN A 41 12.06 -8.11 -4.23
CA GLN A 41 12.31 -6.68 -4.31
C GLN A 41 12.51 -6.22 -5.77
N LEU A 42 12.60 -4.90 -5.96
CA LEU A 42 12.79 -4.30 -7.28
C LEU A 42 14.20 -4.58 -7.85
N ASP A 43 15.20 -4.65 -6.99
CA ASP A 43 16.59 -5.00 -7.32
C ASP A 43 16.81 -6.50 -7.63
N GLY A 44 15.74 -7.31 -7.60
CA GLY A 44 15.80 -8.75 -7.82
C GLY A 44 16.08 -9.56 -6.55
N SER A 45 16.49 -8.95 -5.45
CA SER A 45 16.69 -9.63 -4.18
C SER A 45 15.38 -10.17 -3.59
N THR A 46 15.49 -11.03 -2.60
CA THR A 46 14.34 -11.57 -1.86
C THR A 46 14.54 -11.32 -0.37
N ARG A 47 13.55 -10.67 0.26
CA ARG A 47 13.52 -10.44 1.70
C ARG A 47 12.55 -11.38 2.38
N LEU A 48 12.99 -12.03 3.45
CA LEU A 48 12.10 -12.80 4.33
C LEU A 48 11.37 -11.84 5.28
N VAL A 49 10.04 -11.88 5.26
CA VAL A 49 9.19 -11.05 6.12
C VAL A 49 8.33 -11.95 6.98
N ARG A 50 8.37 -11.73 8.30
CA ARG A 50 7.52 -12.41 9.27
C ARG A 50 6.61 -11.38 9.96
N PRO A 51 5.36 -11.17 9.47
CA PRO A 51 4.49 -10.14 10.03
C PRO A 51 4.09 -10.43 11.47
N ARG A 52 4.02 -9.38 12.29
CA ARG A 52 3.54 -9.47 13.68
C ARG A 52 2.02 -9.66 13.70
N ARG A 53 1.53 -10.47 14.62
CA ARG A 53 0.10 -10.58 14.93
C ARG A 53 -0.18 -9.93 16.29
N ALA A 54 -1.28 -9.22 16.36
CA ALA A 54 -1.74 -8.60 17.59
C ALA A 54 -3.19 -8.99 17.86
N ARG A 55 -3.58 -9.03 19.13
CA ARG A 55 -4.94 -9.35 19.57
C ARG A 55 -5.54 -8.14 20.29
N CYS A 56 -6.78 -7.81 19.96
CA CYS A 56 -7.50 -6.74 20.64
C CYS A 56 -7.84 -7.13 22.07
N ALA A 57 -7.57 -6.24 23.03
CA ALA A 57 -7.90 -6.46 24.43
C ALA A 57 -9.41 -6.49 24.65
N SER A 58 -10.17 -5.70 23.90
CA SER A 58 -11.63 -5.56 24.04
C SER A 58 -12.40 -6.64 23.27
N CYS A 59 -12.34 -6.61 21.92
CA CYS A 59 -13.16 -7.51 21.09
C CYS A 59 -12.49 -8.83 20.73
N ARG A 60 -11.28 -9.10 21.21
CA ARG A 60 -10.48 -10.32 21.02
C ARG A 60 -10.12 -10.65 19.56
N SER A 61 -10.50 -9.81 18.59
CA SER A 61 -10.11 -10.02 17.20
C SER A 61 -8.60 -9.95 17.02
N THR A 62 -8.08 -10.80 16.14
CA THR A 62 -6.66 -10.83 15.81
C THR A 62 -6.40 -10.01 14.54
N GLN A 63 -5.35 -9.19 14.56
CA GLN A 63 -4.88 -8.40 13.43
C GLN A 63 -3.48 -8.84 13.02
N VAL A 64 -3.21 -8.85 11.72
CA VAL A 64 -1.85 -8.98 11.17
C VAL A 64 -1.35 -7.56 10.88
N LEU A 65 -0.17 -7.24 11.41
CA LEU A 65 0.55 -6.01 11.14
C LEU A 65 1.50 -6.29 9.98
N LEU A 66 1.12 -5.85 8.78
CA LEU A 66 1.87 -6.11 7.56
C LEU A 66 2.78 -4.90 7.25
N PRO A 67 4.10 -5.12 7.03
CA PRO A 67 4.96 -4.03 6.56
C PRO A 67 4.40 -3.37 5.29
N ALA A 68 4.37 -2.06 5.23
CA ALA A 68 3.73 -1.30 4.17
C ALA A 68 4.38 -1.49 2.78
N GLY A 69 5.66 -1.92 2.75
CA GLY A 69 6.33 -2.37 1.53
C GLY A 69 5.85 -3.72 1.00
N CYS A 70 4.88 -4.37 1.66
CA CYS A 70 4.31 -5.66 1.25
C CYS A 70 2.83 -5.51 0.89
N LEU A 71 2.36 -6.26 -0.09
CA LEU A 71 0.94 -6.38 -0.41
C LEU A 71 0.36 -7.71 0.11
N PRO A 72 -0.90 -7.71 0.57
CA PRO A 72 -1.57 -8.96 0.94
C PRO A 72 -1.63 -9.93 -0.23
N ARG A 73 -1.30 -11.21 0.04
CA ARG A 73 -1.35 -12.29 -0.95
C ARG A 73 -0.51 -12.02 -2.21
N CYS A 74 0.54 -11.21 -2.09
CA CYS A 74 1.49 -10.92 -3.16
C CYS A 74 2.90 -11.30 -2.70
N GLY A 75 3.66 -11.98 -3.57
CA GLY A 75 5.06 -12.32 -3.33
C GLY A 75 6.04 -11.27 -3.86
N ASP A 76 5.53 -10.17 -4.42
CA ASP A 76 6.32 -9.04 -4.87
C ASP A 76 6.09 -7.84 -3.96
N ALA A 77 7.13 -7.03 -3.75
CA ALA A 77 7.06 -5.79 -2.98
C ALA A 77 6.07 -4.80 -3.60
N THR A 78 5.51 -3.92 -2.79
CA THR A 78 4.59 -2.87 -3.25
C THR A 78 5.22 -2.01 -4.35
N GLU A 79 6.51 -1.75 -4.25
CA GLU A 79 7.29 -0.99 -5.23
C GLU A 79 7.36 -1.68 -6.60
N VAL A 80 7.58 -3.00 -6.65
CA VAL A 80 7.62 -3.79 -7.89
C VAL A 80 6.28 -3.72 -8.62
N VAL A 81 5.20 -3.90 -7.87
CA VAL A 81 3.84 -3.79 -8.41
C VAL A 81 3.56 -2.36 -8.86
N GLY A 82 3.97 -1.38 -8.07
CA GLY A 82 3.83 0.04 -8.37
C GLY A 82 4.56 0.44 -9.66
N ALA A 83 5.82 0.03 -9.83
CA ALA A 83 6.58 0.26 -11.04
C ALA A 83 5.88 -0.32 -12.28
N ALA A 84 5.28 -1.51 -12.16
CA ALA A 84 4.50 -2.10 -13.24
C ALA A 84 3.25 -1.29 -13.58
N LEU A 85 2.52 -0.79 -12.58
CA LEU A 85 1.32 0.03 -12.78
C LEU A 85 1.66 1.37 -13.44
N VAL A 86 2.74 2.04 -12.99
CA VAL A 86 3.23 3.28 -13.60
C VAL A 86 3.65 3.06 -15.05
N ALA A 87 4.42 2.01 -15.33
CA ALA A 87 4.82 1.68 -16.69
C ALA A 87 3.60 1.38 -17.59
N LYS A 88 2.57 0.71 -17.03
CA LYS A 88 1.31 0.46 -17.74
C LYS A 88 0.52 1.74 -18.00
N ALA A 89 0.43 2.67 -17.04
CA ALA A 89 -0.22 3.98 -17.19
C ALA A 89 0.45 4.80 -18.32
N ARG A 90 1.77 4.64 -18.49
CA ARG A 90 2.55 5.23 -19.59
C ARG A 90 2.45 4.48 -20.93
N GLY A 91 1.48 3.57 -21.08
CA GLY A 91 1.21 2.85 -22.34
C GLY A 91 2.07 1.62 -22.60
N ARG A 92 3.02 1.26 -21.70
CA ARG A 92 3.91 0.11 -21.95
C ARG A 92 3.15 -1.22 -21.96
N GLY A 93 3.58 -2.12 -22.87
CA GLY A 93 3.02 -3.46 -22.96
C GLY A 93 3.48 -4.35 -21.80
N TYR A 94 2.62 -5.27 -21.34
CA TYR A 94 2.94 -6.15 -20.21
C TYR A 94 4.17 -7.03 -20.42
N ARG A 95 4.50 -7.44 -21.66
CA ARG A 95 5.70 -8.22 -21.95
C ARG A 95 6.98 -7.42 -21.71
N SER A 96 7.01 -6.15 -22.16
CA SER A 96 8.13 -5.24 -21.93
C SER A 96 8.32 -4.93 -20.45
N ILE A 97 7.21 -4.69 -19.72
CA ILE A 97 7.24 -4.48 -18.27
C ILE A 97 7.77 -5.73 -17.55
N ALA A 98 7.32 -6.92 -17.98
CA ALA A 98 7.75 -8.20 -17.40
C ALA A 98 9.26 -8.43 -17.58
N ALA A 99 9.78 -8.15 -18.76
CA ALA A 99 11.21 -8.24 -19.05
C ALA A 99 12.01 -7.26 -18.15
N GLN A 100 11.57 -5.99 -18.07
CA GLN A 100 12.25 -4.99 -17.24
C GLN A 100 12.27 -5.34 -15.76
N LEU A 101 11.19 -5.91 -15.24
CA LEU A 101 11.05 -6.25 -13.81
C LEU A 101 11.54 -7.67 -13.49
N HIS A 102 12.01 -8.43 -14.48
CA HIS A 102 12.38 -9.84 -14.34
C HIS A 102 11.27 -10.67 -13.67
N ARG A 103 10.02 -10.51 -14.16
CA ARG A 103 8.84 -11.21 -13.65
C ARG A 103 8.10 -11.95 -14.78
N PRO A 104 7.45 -13.08 -14.47
CA PRO A 104 6.65 -13.78 -15.46
C PRO A 104 5.59 -12.87 -16.10
N PRO A 105 5.44 -12.86 -17.45
CA PRO A 105 4.45 -12.00 -18.13
C PRO A 105 3.02 -12.19 -17.63
N ALA A 106 2.64 -13.43 -17.27
CA ALA A 106 1.32 -13.74 -16.71
C ALA A 106 1.09 -13.04 -15.36
N THR A 107 2.14 -12.91 -14.53
CA THR A 107 2.07 -12.20 -13.25
C THR A 107 1.86 -10.71 -13.47
N VAL A 108 2.69 -10.08 -14.31
CA VAL A 108 2.61 -8.65 -14.63
C VAL A 108 1.25 -8.29 -15.26
N ARG A 109 0.74 -9.14 -16.18
CA ARG A 109 -0.59 -8.94 -16.80
C ARG A 109 -1.72 -8.94 -15.80
N ARG A 110 -1.59 -9.66 -14.67
CA ARG A 110 -2.63 -9.74 -13.63
C ARG A 110 -2.78 -8.45 -12.82
N TRP A 111 -1.71 -7.69 -12.59
CA TRP A 111 -1.74 -6.53 -11.71
C TRP A 111 -2.68 -5.42 -12.20
N PRO A 112 -2.57 -4.90 -13.45
CA PRO A 112 -3.52 -3.90 -13.94
C PRO A 112 -4.96 -4.43 -14.06
N ARG A 113 -5.12 -5.75 -14.29
CA ARG A 113 -6.46 -6.36 -14.34
C ARG A 113 -7.17 -6.34 -12.98
N ARG A 114 -6.41 -6.34 -11.89
CA ARG A 114 -6.95 -6.18 -10.53
C ARG A 114 -7.23 -4.73 -10.18
N ALA A 115 -6.42 -3.81 -10.72
CA ALA A 115 -6.60 -2.36 -10.58
C ALA A 115 -7.40 -1.84 -11.78
N ARG A 116 -8.73 -2.00 -11.80
CA ARG A 116 -9.61 -1.55 -12.90
C ARG A 116 -10.99 -1.13 -12.42
N GLY A 117 -11.69 -0.37 -13.24
CA GLY A 117 -13.08 0.05 -13.02
C GLY A 117 -13.27 0.73 -11.66
N ARG A 118 -14.30 0.33 -10.91
CA ARG A 118 -14.62 0.92 -9.59
C ARG A 118 -13.46 0.90 -8.61
N HIS A 119 -12.51 -0.03 -8.76
CA HIS A 119 -11.35 -0.08 -7.90
C HIS A 119 -10.39 1.10 -8.16
N LEU A 120 -10.18 1.50 -9.42
CA LEU A 120 -9.39 2.69 -9.75
C LEU A 120 -10.04 3.96 -9.20
N GLN A 121 -11.35 4.10 -9.32
CA GLN A 121 -12.09 5.22 -8.73
C GLN A 121 -11.93 5.27 -7.21
N TRP A 122 -11.91 4.09 -6.55
CA TRP A 122 -11.65 4.02 -5.12
C TRP A 122 -10.21 4.41 -4.79
N LEU A 123 -9.20 3.94 -5.53
CA LEU A 123 -7.79 4.33 -5.35
C LEU A 123 -7.61 5.84 -5.52
N ARG A 124 -8.22 6.43 -6.55
CA ARG A 124 -8.22 7.87 -6.77
C ARG A 124 -8.81 8.61 -5.57
N ARG A 125 -9.98 8.18 -5.08
CA ARG A 125 -10.60 8.76 -3.88
C ARG A 125 -9.67 8.68 -2.67
N GLN A 126 -8.99 7.54 -2.44
CA GLN A 126 -8.02 7.46 -1.35
C GLN A 126 -6.90 8.50 -1.50
N GLY A 127 -6.36 8.69 -2.70
CA GLY A 127 -5.37 9.73 -2.97
C GLY A 127 -5.91 11.12 -2.67
N VAL A 128 -7.05 11.48 -3.24
CA VAL A 128 -7.69 12.79 -3.01
C VAL A 128 -8.01 13.04 -1.54
N ASP A 129 -8.61 12.06 -0.85
CA ASP A 129 -8.97 12.18 0.57
C ASP A 129 -7.75 12.41 1.47
N HIS A 130 -6.66 11.70 1.22
CA HIS A 130 -5.42 11.89 1.96
C HIS A 130 -4.74 13.22 1.64
N THR A 131 -4.72 13.64 0.37
CA THR A 131 -4.20 14.95 -0.02
C THR A 131 -5.01 16.06 0.65
N PHE A 132 -6.33 16.00 0.58
CA PHE A 132 -7.21 17.02 1.19
C PHE A 132 -6.96 17.18 2.70
N ARG A 133 -6.76 16.07 3.43
CA ARG A 133 -6.52 16.11 4.87
C ARG A 133 -5.13 16.61 5.26
N LEU A 134 -4.15 16.47 4.39
CA LEU A 134 -2.75 16.77 4.68
C LEU A 134 -2.32 18.13 4.12
N ASP A 135 -2.75 18.46 2.91
CA ASP A 135 -2.40 19.67 2.15
C ASP A 135 -3.42 19.89 1.02
N PRO A 136 -4.56 20.54 1.29
CA PRO A 136 -5.64 20.70 0.32
C PRO A 136 -5.24 21.54 -0.90
N ASP A 137 -4.26 22.42 -0.77
CA ASP A 137 -3.81 23.30 -1.87
C ASP A 137 -3.26 22.50 -3.05
N LEU A 138 -2.69 21.33 -2.80
CA LEU A 138 -2.18 20.44 -3.84
C LEU A 138 -3.28 19.84 -4.74
N LEU A 139 -4.54 19.94 -4.36
CA LEU A 139 -5.64 19.43 -5.20
C LEU A 139 -5.92 20.32 -6.41
N ALA A 140 -5.66 21.63 -6.30
CA ALA A 140 -5.85 22.57 -7.41
C ALA A 140 -4.88 22.30 -8.57
N ASP A 141 -3.72 21.74 -8.27
CA ASP A 141 -2.64 21.49 -9.24
C ASP A 141 -2.64 20.05 -9.79
N LEU A 142 -3.67 19.24 -9.48
CA LEU A 142 -3.74 17.88 -10.01
C LEU A 142 -3.97 17.89 -11.52
N PRO A 143 -3.04 17.35 -12.33
CA PRO A 143 -3.22 17.33 -13.78
C PRO A 143 -4.36 16.40 -14.19
N ALA A 144 -5.02 16.73 -15.29
CA ALA A 144 -5.94 15.82 -15.96
C ALA A 144 -5.13 14.69 -16.63
N GLU A 145 -5.48 13.45 -16.35
CA GLU A 145 -4.76 12.29 -16.88
C GLU A 145 -5.53 11.61 -18.02
N THR A 146 -4.79 10.92 -18.90
CA THR A 146 -5.35 10.28 -20.10
C THR A 146 -6.02 8.93 -19.83
N SER A 147 -5.87 8.39 -18.63
CA SER A 147 -6.48 7.12 -18.26
C SER A 147 -6.81 7.06 -16.78
N ASP A 148 -7.85 6.29 -16.41
CA ASP A 148 -8.25 6.08 -15.01
C ASP A 148 -7.09 5.55 -14.14
N LEU A 149 -6.20 4.75 -14.72
CA LEU A 149 -5.04 4.24 -14.00
C LEU A 149 -4.03 5.34 -13.72
N ALA A 150 -3.73 6.19 -14.70
CA ALA A 150 -2.84 7.32 -14.52
C ALA A 150 -3.42 8.28 -13.47
N ASP A 151 -4.71 8.63 -13.60
CA ASP A 151 -5.42 9.52 -12.68
C ASP A 151 -5.39 9.01 -11.23
N ALA A 152 -5.65 7.72 -11.01
CA ALA A 152 -5.55 7.12 -9.68
C ALA A 152 -4.13 7.16 -9.12
N LEU A 153 -3.10 6.91 -9.93
CA LEU A 153 -1.70 6.94 -9.51
C LEU A 153 -1.23 8.37 -9.20
N THR A 154 -1.66 9.35 -10.01
CA THR A 154 -1.36 10.78 -9.78
C THR A 154 -1.99 11.28 -8.49
N ALA A 155 -3.24 10.93 -8.21
CA ALA A 155 -3.88 11.27 -6.94
C ALA A 155 -3.15 10.64 -5.72
N LEU A 156 -2.71 9.37 -5.84
CA LEU A 156 -1.92 8.72 -4.78
C LEU A 156 -0.54 9.37 -4.62
N ALA A 157 0.10 9.80 -5.71
CA ALA A 157 1.38 10.50 -5.65
C ALA A 157 1.24 11.88 -4.97
N ALA A 158 0.16 12.61 -5.23
CA ALA A 158 -0.14 13.86 -4.55
C ALA A 158 -0.28 13.65 -3.03
N ALA A 159 -0.97 12.58 -2.60
CA ALA A 159 -1.07 12.24 -1.17
C ALA A 159 0.30 11.96 -0.53
N VAL A 160 1.21 11.29 -1.26
CA VAL A 160 2.60 11.07 -0.81
C VAL A 160 3.33 12.41 -0.67
N HIS A 161 3.16 13.30 -1.64
CA HIS A 161 3.78 14.62 -1.61
C HIS A 161 3.25 15.46 -0.44
N ALA A 162 1.92 15.51 -0.25
CA ALA A 162 1.26 16.16 0.87
C ALA A 162 1.79 15.64 2.23
N TRP A 163 1.94 14.33 2.36
CA TRP A 163 2.48 13.72 3.57
C TRP A 163 3.91 14.16 3.84
N ARG A 164 4.79 14.12 2.82
CA ARG A 164 6.19 14.53 2.94
C ARG A 164 6.31 16.01 3.36
N ARG A 165 5.51 16.88 2.76
CA ARG A 165 5.46 18.31 3.14
C ARG A 165 4.98 18.48 4.59
N ARG A 166 3.86 17.83 4.95
CA ARG A 166 3.23 18.00 6.28
C ARG A 166 4.12 17.54 7.42
N PHE A 167 4.88 16.48 7.25
CA PHE A 167 5.70 15.89 8.30
C PHE A 167 7.20 16.19 8.17
N ASN A 168 7.59 16.90 7.12
CA ASN A 168 9.00 17.20 6.78
C ASN A 168 9.89 15.95 6.91
N ARG A 169 9.42 14.82 6.36
CA ARG A 169 10.11 13.52 6.44
C ARG A 169 10.25 12.89 5.07
N PRO A 170 11.45 12.44 4.69
CA PRO A 170 11.62 11.57 3.55
C PRO A 170 10.93 10.24 3.88
N ALA A 171 10.08 9.78 2.99
CA ALA A 171 9.47 8.45 3.07
C ALA A 171 9.33 7.90 1.66
N GLU A 172 9.52 6.60 1.53
CA GLU A 172 9.33 5.91 0.26
C GLU A 172 7.86 5.98 -0.17
N ALA A 173 7.63 6.26 -1.45
CA ALA A 173 6.27 6.48 -1.97
C ALA A 173 5.39 5.24 -1.85
N TRP A 174 5.91 4.07 -2.24
CA TRP A 174 5.08 2.86 -2.30
C TRP A 174 4.68 2.31 -0.94
N PRO A 175 5.50 2.32 0.10
CA PRO A 175 5.05 2.06 1.47
C PRO A 175 3.95 3.02 1.94
N LEU A 176 4.06 4.33 1.68
CA LEU A 176 2.99 5.28 2.01
C LEU A 176 1.69 4.98 1.26
N ILE A 177 1.76 4.69 -0.04
CA ILE A 177 0.61 4.26 -0.83
C ILE A 177 0.01 2.97 -0.26
N GLY A 178 0.85 2.03 0.21
CA GLY A 178 0.40 0.84 0.92
C GLY A 178 -0.45 1.18 2.15
N VAL A 179 -0.05 2.18 2.94
CA VAL A 179 -0.83 2.68 4.09
C VAL A 179 -2.11 3.36 3.64
N PHE A 180 -2.05 4.32 2.71
CA PHE A 180 -3.22 5.07 2.24
C PHE A 180 -4.30 4.16 1.64
N THR A 181 -3.88 3.12 0.93
CA THR A 181 -4.78 2.12 0.36
C THR A 181 -5.10 0.96 1.32
N ARG A 182 -4.61 1.01 2.57
CA ARG A 182 -4.77 -0.07 3.57
C ARG A 182 -4.35 -1.44 3.01
N GLY A 183 -3.28 -1.48 2.20
CA GLY A 183 -2.78 -2.67 1.52
C GLY A 183 -3.67 -3.16 0.36
N ARG A 184 -4.62 -2.35 -0.10
CA ARG A 184 -5.59 -2.74 -1.13
C ARG A 184 -5.23 -2.27 -2.54
N LEU A 185 -3.96 -1.98 -2.82
CA LEU A 185 -3.53 -1.56 -4.16
C LEU A 185 -3.99 -2.53 -5.27
N LEU A 186 -4.01 -3.84 -4.97
CA LEU A 186 -4.47 -4.90 -5.88
C LEU A 186 -5.68 -5.69 -5.36
N LEU A 187 -6.25 -5.34 -4.22
CA LEU A 187 -7.43 -5.99 -3.66
C LEU A 187 -8.66 -5.13 -3.92
N PRO A 188 -9.83 -5.72 -4.15
CA PRO A 188 -11.05 -4.96 -4.37
C PRO A 188 -11.28 -3.90 -3.28
N ALA A 189 -11.90 -2.79 -3.65
CA ALA A 189 -12.39 -1.80 -2.70
C ALA A 189 -13.21 -2.50 -1.60
N PRO A 190 -13.21 -1.99 -0.35
CA PRO A 190 -14.11 -2.49 0.66
C PRO A 190 -15.56 -2.39 0.16
N ALA A 191 -16.41 -3.34 0.53
CA ALA A 191 -17.85 -3.14 0.40
C ALA A 191 -18.23 -1.92 1.25
N SER A 192 -19.02 -1.04 0.67
CA SER A 192 -19.64 0.11 1.34
C SER A 192 -20.68 -0.36 2.33
#